data_5f8674cdbac6769fb35a5f53fb2e6e83
#
_entry.id   5f8674cdbac6769fb35a5f53fb2e6e83
#
_cell.length_a   1.000
_cell.length_b   1.000
_cell.length_c   1.000
_cell.angle_alpha   90.00
_cell.angle_beta   90.00
_cell.angle_gamma   90.00
#
_symmetry.space_group_name_H-M   'P 1'
#
loop_
_entity.id
_entity.type
_entity.pdbx_description
1 polymer ?
#
loop_
_entity_poly.entity_id
_entity_poly.type
_entity_poly.pdbx_seq_one_letter_code
_entity_poly.pdbx_strand_id
1 'polypeptide(L)'
;MIPILYEERGFLVCLKPPGLLSQSGPEDDLLQALSRQAGGSFLPVHRLDRGVGGVMAVARTKNAAAALSAAVAQRKFEKEYLCLVRGRPGEEAGTYRDLLLHDRQRNKSFVVDRIRGGVKEAELDYRCLASSGGLSLVHVRLRTGRTHQIRVQFASRGTPLAGDGKYGGGPGEIALWSYRLAFPHPETGRPLAFSSLPQGGLWEEFSLETLLSASI
;
A
#
# COMPACT_ATOMS: atom_id res chain seq x y z
N MET A 1 2.14 -17.12 -11.41
CA MET A 1 3.11 -17.36 -10.30
C MET A 1 3.32 -16.04 -9.57
N ILE A 2 3.36 -16.04 -8.23
CA ILE A 2 3.63 -14.84 -7.41
C ILE A 2 5.14 -14.67 -7.29
N PRO A 3 5.74 -13.54 -7.73
CA PRO A 3 7.16 -13.31 -7.54
C PRO A 3 7.52 -13.22 -6.05
N ILE A 4 8.53 -13.99 -5.64
CA ILE A 4 9.05 -14.01 -4.27
C ILE A 4 10.33 -13.19 -4.25
N LEU A 5 10.40 -12.16 -3.41
CA LEU A 5 11.57 -11.29 -3.23
C LEU A 5 12.51 -11.83 -2.15
N TYR A 6 11.93 -12.49 -1.14
CA TYR A 6 12.67 -13.03 -0.01
C TYR A 6 11.88 -14.14 0.66
N GLU A 7 12.57 -15.17 1.11
CA GLU A 7 11.95 -16.32 1.75
C GLU A 7 12.83 -16.87 2.86
N GLU A 8 12.22 -17.06 4.02
CA GLU A 8 12.79 -17.73 5.18
C GLU A 8 11.78 -18.69 5.82
N ARG A 9 12.25 -19.46 6.81
CA ARG A 9 11.41 -20.41 7.55
C ARG A 9 10.21 -19.73 8.21
N GLY A 10 10.36 -18.49 8.71
CA GLY A 10 9.35 -17.78 9.49
C GLY A 10 8.40 -16.92 8.65
N PHE A 11 8.85 -16.37 7.52
CA PHE A 11 8.10 -15.43 6.71
C PHE A 11 8.58 -15.37 5.27
N LEU A 12 7.82 -14.68 4.43
CA LEU A 12 8.09 -14.49 3.02
C LEU A 12 7.71 -13.05 2.62
N VAL A 13 8.48 -12.46 1.70
CA VAL A 13 8.15 -11.19 1.04
C VAL A 13 7.95 -11.45 -0.44
N CYS A 14 6.83 -10.98 -0.97
CA CYS A 14 6.44 -11.21 -2.36
C CYS A 14 5.87 -9.96 -3.02
N LEU A 15 5.65 -10.04 -4.33
CA LEU A 15 4.92 -9.04 -5.10
C LEU A 15 3.48 -9.51 -5.30
N LYS A 16 2.55 -8.89 -4.58
CA LYS A 16 1.12 -9.12 -4.83
C LYS A 16 0.72 -8.47 -6.16
N PRO A 17 0.13 -9.19 -7.10
CA PRO A 17 -0.40 -8.56 -8.31
C PRO A 17 -1.66 -7.75 -8.01
N PRO A 18 -1.97 -6.68 -8.79
CA PRO A 18 -3.28 -6.06 -8.80
C PRO A 18 -4.37 -7.09 -9.10
N GLY A 19 -5.60 -6.86 -8.61
CA GLY A 19 -6.73 -7.74 -8.83
C GLY A 19 -6.87 -8.90 -7.85
N LEU A 20 -5.78 -9.34 -7.20
CA LEU A 20 -5.79 -10.42 -6.21
C LEU A 20 -6.11 -9.88 -4.80
N LEU A 21 -6.95 -10.61 -4.04
CA LEU A 21 -7.17 -10.30 -2.62
C LEU A 21 -5.92 -10.62 -1.80
N SER A 22 -5.64 -9.83 -0.76
CA SER A 22 -4.52 -10.08 0.15
C SER A 22 -4.77 -11.24 1.10
N GLN A 23 -6.02 -11.48 1.45
CA GLN A 23 -6.43 -12.52 2.41
C GLN A 23 -7.92 -12.84 2.26
N SER A 24 -8.29 -14.03 2.71
CA SER A 24 -9.63 -14.62 2.90
C SER A 24 -10.78 -13.95 2.14
N GLY A 25 -11.16 -14.54 1.04
CA GLY A 25 -12.34 -14.20 0.25
C GLY A 25 -12.97 -15.47 -0.31
N PRO A 26 -14.16 -15.38 -0.94
CA PRO A 26 -14.79 -16.50 -1.64
C PRO A 26 -14.02 -16.89 -2.91
N GLU A 27 -13.12 -16.03 -3.39
CA GLU A 27 -12.24 -16.25 -4.52
C GLU A 27 -10.81 -16.54 -4.02
N ASP A 28 -9.96 -17.04 -4.92
CA ASP A 28 -8.52 -17.18 -4.64
C ASP A 28 -7.91 -15.89 -4.09
N ASP A 29 -7.14 -16.03 -3.04
CA ASP A 29 -6.39 -14.95 -2.43
C ASP A 29 -4.87 -15.20 -2.47
N LEU A 30 -4.10 -14.20 -2.10
CA LEU A 30 -2.63 -14.29 -2.11
C LEU A 30 -2.11 -15.43 -1.24
N LEU A 31 -2.71 -15.66 -0.06
CA LEU A 31 -2.23 -16.69 0.88
C LEU A 31 -2.45 -18.08 0.31
N GLN A 32 -3.60 -18.31 -0.34
CA GLN A 32 -3.88 -19.57 -1.02
C GLN A 32 -2.97 -19.78 -2.24
N ALA A 33 -2.77 -18.74 -3.05
CA ALA A 33 -1.85 -18.79 -4.19
C ALA A 33 -0.41 -19.13 -3.77
N LEU A 34 0.08 -18.51 -2.70
CA LEU A 34 1.39 -18.81 -2.13
C LEU A 34 1.46 -20.22 -1.53
N SER A 35 0.39 -20.69 -0.88
CA SER A 35 0.33 -22.06 -0.33
C SER A 35 0.43 -23.12 -1.44
N ARG A 36 -0.22 -22.89 -2.58
CA ARG A 36 -0.07 -23.78 -3.75
C ARG A 36 1.31 -23.69 -4.40
N GLN A 37 1.94 -22.52 -4.40
CA GLN A 37 3.22 -22.28 -5.07
C GLN A 37 4.41 -22.74 -4.24
N ALA A 38 4.44 -22.40 -2.96
CA ALA A 38 5.61 -22.57 -2.07
C ALA A 38 5.39 -23.60 -0.96
N GLY A 39 4.20 -24.24 -0.94
CA GLY A 39 3.81 -25.18 0.10
C GLY A 39 3.52 -24.54 1.46
N GLY A 40 2.87 -25.28 2.34
CA GLY A 40 2.56 -24.85 3.71
C GLY A 40 1.40 -23.87 3.80
N SER A 41 1.31 -23.18 4.93
CA SER A 41 0.27 -22.20 5.23
C SER A 41 0.86 -20.84 5.51
N PHE A 42 0.14 -19.79 5.12
CA PHE A 42 0.56 -18.41 5.33
C PHE A 42 -0.44 -17.66 6.20
N LEU A 43 0.08 -16.73 7.01
CA LEU A 43 -0.70 -15.87 7.90
C LEU A 43 -0.53 -14.41 7.46
N PRO A 44 -1.63 -13.63 7.43
CA PRO A 44 -1.56 -12.23 7.05
C PRO A 44 -0.89 -11.41 8.16
N VAL A 45 -0.03 -10.47 7.77
CA VAL A 45 0.63 -9.49 8.64
C VAL A 45 0.03 -8.10 8.42
N HIS A 46 -0.15 -7.76 7.16
CA HIS A 46 -0.81 -6.54 6.69
C HIS A 46 -1.58 -6.84 5.41
N ARG A 47 -2.21 -5.83 4.85
CA ARG A 47 -3.03 -6.00 3.64
C ARG A 47 -2.83 -4.86 2.65
N LEU A 48 -2.98 -5.17 1.39
CA LEU A 48 -3.20 -4.23 0.29
C LEU A 48 -4.65 -4.38 -0.20
N ASP A 49 -5.22 -3.31 -0.73
CA ASP A 49 -6.53 -3.38 -1.39
C ASP A 49 -6.44 -4.31 -2.61
N ARG A 50 -7.59 -4.87 -3.06
CA ARG A 50 -7.63 -5.81 -4.19
C ARG A 50 -6.93 -5.25 -5.42
N GLY A 51 -7.23 -4.01 -5.81
CA GLY A 51 -6.65 -3.36 -7.01
C GLY A 51 -5.21 -2.85 -6.82
N VAL A 52 -4.63 -2.93 -5.63
CA VAL A 52 -3.28 -2.42 -5.32
C VAL A 52 -2.27 -3.56 -5.41
N GLY A 53 -1.22 -3.37 -6.19
CA GLY A 53 -0.09 -4.27 -6.30
C GLY A 53 1.11 -3.84 -5.47
N GLY A 54 2.17 -4.68 -5.47
CA GLY A 54 3.46 -4.35 -4.89
C GLY A 54 3.92 -5.24 -3.75
N VAL A 55 4.92 -4.75 -3.03
CA VAL A 55 5.62 -5.50 -1.99
C VAL A 55 4.70 -5.81 -0.82
N MET A 56 4.63 -7.08 -0.43
CA MET A 56 3.83 -7.56 0.69
C MET A 56 4.58 -8.65 1.47
N ALA A 57 4.53 -8.57 2.81
CA ALA A 57 5.07 -9.58 3.70
C ALA A 57 3.95 -10.46 4.26
N VAL A 58 4.20 -11.76 4.33
CA VAL A 58 3.32 -12.77 4.94
C VAL A 58 4.12 -13.67 5.85
N ALA A 59 3.52 -14.14 6.94
CA ALA A 59 4.19 -15.05 7.87
C ALA A 59 3.90 -16.52 7.54
N ARG A 60 4.85 -17.39 7.81
CA ARG A 60 4.71 -18.86 7.77
C ARG A 60 4.47 -19.47 9.14
N THR A 61 4.90 -18.77 10.19
CA THR A 61 4.76 -19.26 11.58
C THR A 61 3.96 -18.28 12.43
N LYS A 62 3.30 -18.79 13.46
CA LYS A 62 2.56 -17.94 14.42
C LYS A 62 3.48 -16.95 15.13
N ASN A 63 4.72 -17.35 15.45
CA ASN A 63 5.70 -16.49 16.13
C ASN A 63 6.10 -15.31 15.22
N ALA A 64 6.43 -15.57 13.95
CA ALA A 64 6.73 -14.52 12.99
C ALA A 64 5.51 -13.60 12.74
N ALA A 65 4.30 -14.17 12.65
CA ALA A 65 3.08 -13.39 12.51
C ALA A 65 2.86 -12.43 13.70
N ALA A 66 3.06 -12.92 14.92
CA ALA A 66 2.95 -12.12 16.14
C ALA A 66 4.00 -11.00 16.19
N ALA A 67 5.28 -11.31 15.88
CA ALA A 67 6.37 -10.34 15.88
C ALA A 67 6.17 -9.25 14.82
N LEU A 68 5.83 -9.62 13.59
CA LEU A 68 5.56 -8.68 12.50
C LEU A 68 4.31 -7.83 12.78
N SER A 69 3.25 -8.41 13.35
CA SER A 69 2.04 -7.67 13.75
C SER A 69 2.36 -6.69 14.89
N ALA A 70 3.22 -7.06 15.84
CA ALA A 70 3.70 -6.15 16.88
C ALA A 70 4.52 -4.99 16.27
N ALA A 71 5.38 -5.27 15.28
CA ALA A 71 6.12 -4.23 14.56
C ALA A 71 5.18 -3.24 13.84
N VAL A 72 4.08 -3.73 13.25
CA VAL A 72 3.04 -2.86 12.65
C VAL A 72 2.39 -2.00 13.72
N ALA A 73 1.98 -2.58 14.86
CA ALA A 73 1.34 -1.85 15.95
C ALA A 73 2.26 -0.79 16.58
N GLN A 74 3.57 -1.08 16.68
CA GLN A 74 4.60 -0.18 17.19
C GLN A 74 5.11 0.85 16.17
N ARG A 75 4.53 0.90 14.95
CA ARG A 75 4.98 1.77 13.84
C ARG A 75 6.42 1.55 13.37
N LYS A 76 6.97 0.36 13.64
CA LYS A 76 8.29 -0.10 13.17
C LYS A 76 8.23 -0.81 11.81
N PHE A 77 7.03 -0.92 11.25
CA PHE A 77 6.78 -1.49 9.93
C PHE A 77 6.48 -0.35 8.95
N GLU A 78 7.53 0.14 8.30
CA GLU A 78 7.43 1.26 7.37
C GLU A 78 6.82 0.80 6.05
N LYS A 79 5.94 1.63 5.50
CA LYS A 79 5.23 1.39 4.24
C LYS A 79 5.30 2.62 3.37
N GLU A 80 5.93 2.46 2.22
CA GLU A 80 6.03 3.50 1.21
C GLU A 80 5.34 3.07 -0.08
N TYR A 81 4.66 4.01 -0.69
CA TYR A 81 3.87 3.78 -1.89
C TYR A 81 4.26 4.76 -2.98
N LEU A 82 4.07 4.35 -4.22
CA LEU A 82 4.00 5.24 -5.36
C LEU A 82 2.54 5.30 -5.82
N CYS A 83 2.06 6.48 -6.16
CA CYS A 83 0.76 6.64 -6.81
C CYS A 83 0.81 7.70 -7.89
N LEU A 84 -0.06 7.54 -8.89
CA LEU A 84 -0.35 8.58 -9.88
C LEU A 84 -1.67 9.22 -9.52
N VAL A 85 -1.68 10.52 -9.30
CA VAL A 85 -2.89 11.29 -9.02
C VAL A 85 -3.27 12.15 -10.22
N ARG A 86 -4.56 12.39 -10.42
CA ARG A 86 -5.04 13.33 -11.44
C ARG A 86 -4.85 14.77 -10.96
N GLY A 87 -4.27 15.58 -11.82
CA GLY A 87 -3.88 16.95 -11.47
C GLY A 87 -2.59 16.98 -10.62
N ARG A 88 -2.42 18.04 -9.84
CA ARG A 88 -1.25 18.25 -8.99
C ARG A 88 -1.70 18.53 -7.56
N PRO A 89 -1.09 17.91 -6.54
CA PRO A 89 -1.28 18.31 -5.15
C PRO A 89 -0.98 19.80 -4.97
N GLY A 90 -1.69 20.47 -4.07
CA GLY A 90 -1.54 21.91 -3.84
C GLY A 90 -0.12 22.32 -3.42
N GLU A 91 0.55 21.43 -2.70
CA GLU A 91 1.96 21.59 -2.29
C GLU A 91 2.81 20.47 -2.87
N GLU A 92 4.09 20.72 -3.07
CA GLU A 92 5.05 19.74 -3.60
C GLU A 92 5.34 18.60 -2.62
N ALA A 93 5.29 18.88 -1.34
CA ALA A 93 5.39 17.90 -0.26
C ALA A 93 4.57 18.36 0.95
N GLY A 94 4.11 17.40 1.75
CA GLY A 94 3.34 17.72 2.94
C GLY A 94 2.87 16.50 3.70
N THR A 95 2.08 16.76 4.73
CA THR A 95 1.46 15.74 5.57
C THR A 95 -0.07 15.89 5.52
N TYR A 96 -0.77 14.80 5.17
CA TYR A 96 -2.23 14.76 5.27
C TYR A 96 -2.63 14.12 6.60
N ARG A 97 -3.41 14.86 7.39
CA ARG A 97 -4.03 14.41 8.64
C ARG A 97 -5.53 14.55 8.52
N ASP A 98 -6.23 13.45 8.68
CA ASP A 98 -7.69 13.40 8.55
C ASP A 98 -8.30 12.42 9.56
N LEU A 99 -9.59 12.60 9.82
CA LEU A 99 -10.42 11.62 10.50
C LEU A 99 -11.13 10.78 9.43
N LEU A 100 -10.96 9.46 9.46
CA LEU A 100 -11.56 8.56 8.48
C LEU A 100 -12.63 7.67 9.11
N LEU A 101 -13.78 7.61 8.47
CA LEU A 101 -14.86 6.65 8.74
C LEU A 101 -14.92 5.64 7.60
N HIS A 102 -14.80 4.35 7.92
CA HIS A 102 -14.98 3.27 6.94
C HIS A 102 -16.41 2.72 6.98
N ASP A 103 -17.17 2.95 5.92
CA ASP A 103 -18.46 2.32 5.68
C ASP A 103 -18.23 0.90 5.12
N ARG A 104 -18.52 -0.11 5.95
CA ARG A 104 -18.32 -1.50 5.60
C ARG A 104 -19.31 -1.99 4.54
N GLN A 105 -20.55 -1.48 4.53
CA GLN A 105 -21.58 -1.90 3.57
C GLN A 105 -21.23 -1.45 2.15
N ARG A 106 -20.72 -0.20 2.02
CA ARG A 106 -20.27 0.35 0.74
C ARG A 106 -18.81 0.01 0.43
N ASN A 107 -18.09 -0.59 1.37
CA ASN A 107 -16.65 -0.79 1.31
C ASN A 107 -15.93 0.50 0.85
N LYS A 108 -16.25 1.64 1.49
CA LYS A 108 -15.73 2.96 1.14
C LYS A 108 -15.37 3.74 2.40
N SER A 109 -14.24 4.46 2.38
CA SER A 109 -13.84 5.37 3.46
C SER A 109 -14.20 6.81 3.10
N PHE A 110 -14.47 7.61 4.12
CA PHE A 110 -14.82 9.03 4.00
C PHE A 110 -13.98 9.84 4.98
N VAL A 111 -13.56 11.03 4.56
CA VAL A 111 -13.05 12.05 5.49
C VAL A 111 -14.26 12.66 6.23
N VAL A 112 -14.16 12.78 7.53
CA VAL A 112 -15.20 13.34 8.41
C VAL A 112 -14.60 14.41 9.33
N ASP A 113 -15.42 15.27 9.87
CA ASP A 113 -15.05 16.46 10.64
C ASP A 113 -14.95 16.24 12.16
N ARG A 114 -15.49 15.11 12.66
CA ARG A 114 -15.58 14.86 14.11
C ARG A 114 -15.38 13.40 14.47
N ILE A 115 -14.84 13.18 15.66
CA ILE A 115 -14.66 11.85 16.25
C ILE A 115 -16.01 11.30 16.69
N ARG A 116 -16.31 10.07 16.29
CA ARG A 116 -17.45 9.25 16.72
C ARG A 116 -17.12 7.78 16.56
N GLY A 117 -18.03 6.87 16.93
CA GLY A 117 -17.80 5.42 16.82
C GLY A 117 -17.35 5.01 15.40
N GLY A 118 -16.27 4.26 15.31
CA GLY A 118 -15.70 3.79 14.04
C GLY A 118 -14.77 4.77 13.30
N VAL A 119 -14.72 6.04 13.71
CA VAL A 119 -13.79 7.04 13.16
C VAL A 119 -12.38 6.80 13.70
N LYS A 120 -11.38 6.92 12.83
CA LYS A 120 -9.97 6.76 13.19
C LYS A 120 -9.12 7.85 12.55
N GLU A 121 -8.12 8.31 13.28
CA GLU A 121 -7.10 9.20 12.74
C GLU A 121 -6.28 8.51 11.66
N ALA A 122 -5.97 9.27 10.62
CA ALA A 122 -5.17 8.85 9.48
C ALA A 122 -4.11 9.91 9.16
N GLU A 123 -2.86 9.47 9.03
CA GLU A 123 -1.73 10.34 8.74
C GLU A 123 -0.83 9.70 7.70
N LEU A 124 -0.43 10.47 6.69
CA LEU A 124 0.58 10.15 5.71
C LEU A 124 1.42 11.38 5.37
N ASP A 125 2.68 11.13 5.00
CA ASP A 125 3.52 12.13 4.34
C ASP A 125 3.53 11.85 2.84
N TYR A 126 3.63 12.90 2.03
CA TYR A 126 3.76 12.76 0.59
C TYR A 126 4.77 13.74 0.00
N ARG A 127 5.32 13.38 -1.17
CA ARG A 127 6.13 14.24 -2.03
C ARG A 127 5.73 14.00 -3.49
N CYS A 128 5.42 15.07 -4.21
CA CYS A 128 5.23 15.04 -5.66
C CYS A 128 6.62 15.00 -6.32
N LEU A 129 6.90 13.94 -7.07
CA LEU A 129 8.20 13.72 -7.70
C LEU A 129 8.29 14.33 -9.09
N ALA A 130 7.19 14.26 -9.85
CA ALA A 130 7.08 14.79 -11.21
C ALA A 130 5.61 14.96 -11.60
N SER A 131 5.35 15.77 -12.63
CA SER A 131 4.03 15.93 -13.24
C SER A 131 4.15 15.88 -14.76
N SER A 132 3.29 15.12 -15.43
CA SER A 132 3.23 14.97 -16.89
C SER A 132 1.81 14.57 -17.31
N GLY A 133 1.34 15.02 -18.46
CA GLY A 133 0.08 14.57 -19.06
C GLY A 133 -1.19 14.75 -18.20
N GLY A 134 -1.20 15.71 -17.26
CA GLY A 134 -2.31 15.88 -16.31
C GLY A 134 -2.30 14.90 -15.14
N LEU A 135 -1.21 14.11 -15.00
CA LEU A 135 -0.93 13.23 -13.88
C LEU A 135 0.26 13.75 -13.07
N SER A 136 0.28 13.41 -11.79
CA SER A 136 1.44 13.62 -10.92
C SER A 136 1.86 12.31 -10.28
N LEU A 137 3.16 11.99 -10.36
CA LEU A 137 3.79 10.91 -9.62
C LEU A 137 4.05 11.37 -8.19
N VAL A 138 3.50 10.66 -7.24
CA VAL A 138 3.61 10.99 -5.81
C VAL A 138 4.19 9.81 -5.04
N HIS A 139 5.24 10.06 -4.27
CA HIS A 139 5.74 9.17 -3.26
C HIS A 139 4.99 9.41 -1.94
N VAL A 140 4.53 8.35 -1.30
CA VAL A 140 3.72 8.41 -0.07
C VAL A 140 4.34 7.52 1.00
N ARG A 141 4.56 8.08 2.20
CA ARG A 141 4.94 7.32 3.39
C ARG A 141 3.76 7.26 4.37
N LEU A 142 3.25 6.06 4.63
CA LEU A 142 2.15 5.88 5.57
C LEU A 142 2.63 5.92 7.02
N ARG A 143 2.06 6.83 7.83
CA ARG A 143 2.19 6.85 9.30
C ARG A 143 1.14 5.96 9.96
N THR A 144 -0.02 5.84 9.32
CA THR A 144 -1.13 4.96 9.72
C THR A 144 -1.56 4.11 8.52
N GLY A 145 -2.30 3.01 8.74
CA GLY A 145 -2.78 2.11 7.68
C GLY A 145 -4.29 1.90 7.75
N ARG A 146 -5.10 2.93 7.41
CA ARG A 146 -6.56 2.82 7.38
C ARG A 146 -7.02 2.30 6.02
N THR A 147 -8.19 1.65 6.00
CA THR A 147 -8.78 1.17 4.74
C THR A 147 -8.95 2.31 3.75
N HIS A 148 -8.45 2.13 2.53
CA HIS A 148 -8.45 3.12 1.44
C HIS A 148 -7.80 4.46 1.80
N GLN A 149 -6.88 4.52 2.76
CA GLN A 149 -6.36 5.77 3.31
C GLN A 149 -5.81 6.70 2.23
N ILE A 150 -4.81 6.28 1.45
CA ILE A 150 -4.19 7.10 0.40
C ILE A 150 -5.27 7.58 -0.59
N ARG A 151 -6.12 6.67 -1.03
CA ARG A 151 -7.18 6.89 -2.02
C ARG A 151 -8.14 8.01 -1.59
N VAL A 152 -8.68 7.92 -0.36
CA VAL A 152 -9.64 8.90 0.14
C VAL A 152 -8.99 10.24 0.48
N GLN A 153 -7.77 10.25 1.02
CA GLN A 153 -7.09 11.49 1.41
C GLN A 153 -6.70 12.34 0.18
N PHE A 154 -6.24 11.73 -0.91
CA PHE A 154 -6.00 12.46 -2.15
C PHE A 154 -7.30 12.88 -2.83
N ALA A 155 -8.30 12.00 -2.90
CA ALA A 155 -9.59 12.33 -3.52
C ALA A 155 -10.31 13.47 -2.81
N SER A 156 -10.27 13.55 -1.47
CA SER A 156 -10.89 14.63 -0.69
C SER A 156 -10.26 16.00 -0.96
N ARG A 157 -9.08 16.03 -1.55
CA ARG A 157 -8.35 17.25 -1.94
C ARG A 157 -8.41 17.55 -3.47
N GLY A 158 -9.31 16.86 -4.19
CA GLY A 158 -9.51 17.07 -5.62
C GLY A 158 -8.44 16.44 -6.52
N THR A 159 -7.54 15.62 -5.97
CA THR A 159 -6.49 14.91 -6.72
C THR A 159 -6.64 13.39 -6.58
N PRO A 160 -7.76 12.77 -7.06
CA PRO A 160 -7.98 11.34 -6.93
C PRO A 160 -6.91 10.55 -7.67
N LEU A 161 -6.63 9.32 -7.21
CA LEU A 161 -5.70 8.43 -7.90
C LEU A 161 -6.24 8.03 -9.27
N ALA A 162 -5.38 8.04 -10.29
CA ALA A 162 -5.75 7.61 -11.63
C ALA A 162 -6.25 6.15 -11.61
N GLY A 163 -7.34 5.87 -12.33
CA GLY A 163 -7.99 4.57 -12.38
C GLY A 163 -8.82 4.20 -11.13
N ASP A 164 -8.91 5.08 -10.14
CA ASP A 164 -9.73 4.84 -8.95
C ASP A 164 -11.18 5.29 -9.14
N GLY A 165 -11.97 4.48 -9.84
CA GLY A 165 -13.38 4.78 -10.10
C GLY A 165 -14.23 4.97 -8.83
N LYS A 166 -13.84 4.33 -7.70
CA LYS A 166 -14.56 4.48 -6.41
C LYS A 166 -14.43 5.88 -5.82
N TYR A 167 -13.33 6.57 -6.09
CA TYR A 167 -13.00 7.89 -5.54
C TYR A 167 -12.87 8.99 -6.60
N GLY A 168 -13.37 8.75 -7.82
CA GLY A 168 -13.44 9.78 -8.87
C GLY A 168 -12.21 9.88 -9.77
N GLY A 169 -11.28 8.91 -9.68
CA GLY A 169 -10.08 8.85 -10.52
C GLY A 169 -10.30 8.33 -11.93
N GLY A 170 -11.55 8.06 -12.33
CA GLY A 170 -11.90 7.49 -13.63
C GLY A 170 -11.80 5.97 -13.69
N PRO A 171 -12.15 5.36 -14.83
CA PRO A 171 -12.05 3.93 -15.05
C PRO A 171 -10.60 3.47 -15.19
N GLY A 172 -10.36 2.16 -14.96
CA GLY A 172 -9.08 1.51 -15.16
C GLY A 172 -8.52 0.87 -13.89
N GLU A 173 -7.25 0.49 -13.94
CA GLU A 173 -6.52 -0.02 -12.79
C GLU A 173 -6.06 1.15 -11.91
N ILE A 174 -6.19 0.98 -10.58
CA ILE A 174 -5.77 2.00 -9.62
C ILE A 174 -4.25 2.14 -9.68
N ALA A 175 -3.77 3.31 -10.04
CA ALA A 175 -2.35 3.62 -10.05
C ALA A 175 -1.82 3.86 -8.63
N LEU A 176 -1.78 2.79 -7.84
CA LEU A 176 -1.25 2.72 -6.48
C LEU A 176 -0.43 1.45 -6.31
N TRP A 177 0.81 1.60 -5.88
CA TRP A 177 1.77 0.52 -5.75
C TRP A 177 2.47 0.55 -4.40
N SER A 178 2.51 -0.57 -3.69
CA SER A 178 3.32 -0.74 -2.49
C SER A 178 4.79 -0.85 -2.91
N TYR A 179 5.48 0.29 -2.89
CA TYR A 179 6.83 0.44 -3.43
C TYR A 179 7.87 -0.19 -2.52
N ARG A 180 7.82 0.12 -1.22
CA ARG A 180 8.84 -0.31 -0.26
C ARG A 180 8.22 -0.69 1.08
N LEU A 181 8.72 -1.78 1.65
CA LEU A 181 8.50 -2.17 3.04
C LEU A 181 9.84 -2.22 3.78
N ALA A 182 9.88 -1.67 5.00
CA ALA A 182 11.01 -1.86 5.90
C ALA A 182 10.51 -2.20 7.29
N PHE A 183 11.11 -3.23 7.91
CA PHE A 183 10.68 -3.76 9.21
C PHE A 183 11.82 -4.53 9.88
N PRO A 184 11.79 -4.68 11.24
CA PRO A 184 12.75 -5.52 11.92
C PRO A 184 12.47 -7.00 11.64
N HIS A 185 13.53 -7.76 11.41
CA HIS A 185 13.45 -9.21 11.25
C HIS A 185 12.77 -9.83 12.48
N PRO A 186 11.76 -10.71 12.31
CA PRO A 186 10.91 -11.18 13.41
C PRO A 186 11.64 -11.93 14.53
N GLU A 187 12.79 -12.56 14.25
CA GLU A 187 13.57 -13.30 15.24
C GLU A 187 14.79 -12.52 15.74
N THR A 188 15.53 -11.87 14.84
CA THR A 188 16.82 -11.24 15.16
C THR A 188 16.73 -9.75 15.45
N GLY A 189 15.61 -9.09 15.07
CA GLY A 189 15.46 -7.64 15.17
C GLY A 189 16.27 -6.84 14.15
N ARG A 190 17.10 -7.48 13.31
CA ARG A 190 17.90 -6.80 12.27
C ARG A 190 16.98 -6.06 11.30
N PRO A 191 17.30 -4.82 10.88
CA PRO A 191 16.50 -4.11 9.90
C PRO A 191 16.53 -4.80 8.53
N LEU A 192 15.37 -4.95 7.93
CA LEU A 192 15.18 -5.46 6.57
C LEU A 192 14.43 -4.43 5.76
N ALA A 193 14.74 -4.33 4.46
CA ALA A 193 14.02 -3.48 3.52
C ALA A 193 13.93 -4.18 2.15
N PHE A 194 12.77 -4.06 1.53
CA PHE A 194 12.46 -4.64 0.21
C PHE A 194 11.71 -3.61 -0.62
N SER A 195 12.06 -3.47 -1.88
CA SER A 195 11.42 -2.55 -2.80
C SER A 195 11.20 -3.17 -4.17
N SER A 196 10.19 -2.68 -4.88
CA SER A 196 9.92 -3.02 -6.28
C SER A 196 9.16 -1.89 -6.94
N LEU A 197 9.55 -1.52 -8.15
CA LEU A 197 8.88 -0.52 -8.95
C LEU A 197 7.67 -1.12 -9.68
N PRO A 198 6.59 -0.34 -9.88
CA PRO A 198 5.52 -0.73 -10.78
C PRO A 198 6.01 -0.71 -12.22
N GLN A 199 5.36 -1.50 -13.08
CA GLN A 199 5.69 -1.61 -14.50
C GLN A 199 4.43 -1.50 -15.35
N GLY A 200 4.62 -1.02 -16.57
CA GLY A 200 3.57 -0.93 -17.59
C GLY A 200 2.53 0.17 -17.37
N GLY A 201 1.67 0.37 -18.37
CA GLY A 201 0.56 1.32 -18.32
C GLY A 201 0.99 2.75 -18.04
N LEU A 202 0.24 3.47 -17.21
CA LEU A 202 0.49 4.89 -16.89
C LEU A 202 1.85 5.15 -16.21
N TRP A 203 2.49 4.14 -15.64
CA TRP A 203 3.78 4.29 -14.96
C TRP A 203 4.93 4.59 -15.94
N GLU A 204 4.80 4.18 -17.21
CA GLU A 204 5.81 4.39 -18.25
C GLU A 204 5.97 5.86 -18.66
N GLU A 205 5.01 6.71 -18.29
CA GLU A 205 5.12 8.16 -18.50
C GLU A 205 6.19 8.81 -17.59
N PHE A 206 6.73 8.07 -16.61
CA PHE A 206 7.68 8.58 -15.62
C PHE A 206 8.93 7.71 -15.52
N SER A 207 10.11 8.34 -15.51
CA SER A 207 11.39 7.68 -15.28
C SER A 207 11.58 7.37 -13.79
N LEU A 208 10.88 6.35 -13.27
CA LEU A 208 10.76 6.06 -11.83
C LEU A 208 12.10 5.93 -11.12
N GLU A 209 13.06 5.18 -11.70
CA GLU A 209 14.39 4.96 -11.12
C GLU A 209 15.14 6.27 -10.90
N THR A 210 15.17 7.14 -11.93
CA THR A 210 15.85 8.43 -11.87
C THR A 210 15.21 9.37 -10.86
N LEU A 211 13.86 9.44 -10.83
CA LEU A 211 13.13 10.33 -9.93
C LEU A 211 13.27 9.93 -8.46
N LEU A 212 13.28 8.63 -8.17
CA LEU A 212 13.47 8.14 -6.81
C LEU A 212 14.92 8.30 -6.33
N SER A 213 15.91 8.06 -7.18
CA SER A 213 17.32 8.25 -6.84
C SER A 213 17.67 9.72 -6.52
N ALA A 214 16.96 10.67 -7.13
CA ALA A 214 17.16 12.10 -6.90
C ALA A 214 16.42 12.64 -5.66
N SER A 215 15.48 11.86 -5.10
CA SER A 215 14.53 12.32 -4.07
C SER A 215 14.74 11.70 -2.69
N ILE A 216 15.63 10.70 -2.59
CA ILE A 216 16.01 9.98 -1.38
C ILE A 216 17.49 10.22 -1.10
#